data_79149825732f64cb38d372ee1d0ed8a2
#
_entry.id   79149825732f64cb38d372ee1d0ed8a2
#
_cell.length_a   1.000
_cell.length_b   1.000
_cell.length_c   1.000
_cell.angle_alpha   90.00
_cell.angle_beta   90.00
_cell.angle_gamma   90.00
#
_symmetry.space_group_name_H-M   'P 1'
#
loop_
_entity.id
_entity.type
_entity.pdbx_description
1 polymer ?
#
loop_
_entity_poly.entity_id
_entity_poly.type
_entity_poly.pdbx_seq_one_letter_code
_entity_poly.pdbx_strand_id
1 'polypeptide(L)'
;MKLDLWFLVPGPSGGTILLGADGGLPTVQVEGSETEAAVIAVAAYLRDAWGLAAPVLETHPKWKEVGEGEPIPTLVLTEPARAAWTPPPGLAFAPVPATPGEVPWPIRPRADELLAELRGNTPPPELRPRWMRRGWFDRASTWMRTASSDAGRPLTGDPRPFFLRGISALLRAPTDGPDLFLKAVFPPFHAEPVLTRLLAERFPETVPTVVAVEPDEGWLIVEDIGSAWVGDVPEADRPAALARGARALVGLQRAMAPDDGARRTLLDAGAPHRPLADLVASVAAAIGPDGFGVGDGGIQPERARRVVEAVGAAVARVEAVGLPESVVHGDFHSGNAAIVDDRIVIIDWSDAAISNPAIDLVTWIAWSRDRQAEIDAATDAWLDAWSGAVDGEALRAVVDEVLIVGAAYQIVSYDGIRRNLEPATRYTMTGGGDHFLKTLEAILDRREAAV
;
A
#
# COMPACT_ATOMS: atom_id res chain seq x y z
N MET A 1 19.62 6.54 -5.80
CA MET A 1 19.76 7.29 -4.54
C MET A 1 20.73 6.56 -3.61
N LYS A 2 21.29 7.27 -2.63
CA LYS A 2 22.20 6.67 -1.63
C LYS A 2 21.44 6.41 -0.33
N LEU A 3 21.65 5.23 0.25
CA LEU A 3 21.10 4.83 1.54
C LEU A 3 22.26 4.67 2.53
N ASP A 4 22.19 5.34 3.67
CA ASP A 4 23.07 5.10 4.80
C ASP A 4 22.37 4.12 5.73
N LEU A 5 22.87 2.89 5.81
CA LEU A 5 22.26 1.80 6.53
C LEU A 5 22.87 1.67 7.93
N TRP A 6 22.03 1.52 8.95
CA TRP A 6 22.36 1.13 10.32
C TRP A 6 21.73 -0.22 10.64
N PHE A 7 22.53 -1.21 10.97
CA PHE A 7 22.07 -2.59 11.12
C PHE A 7 21.83 -2.97 12.58
N LEU A 8 20.62 -3.47 12.84
CA LEU A 8 20.26 -4.23 14.03
C LEU A 8 20.17 -5.71 13.64
N VAL A 9 21.27 -6.44 13.86
CA VAL A 9 21.37 -7.89 13.58
C VAL A 9 21.41 -8.64 14.92
N PRO A 10 20.28 -9.23 15.38
CA PRO A 10 20.25 -9.99 16.61
C PRO A 10 21.11 -11.24 16.54
N GLY A 11 21.74 -11.60 17.65
CA GLY A 11 22.49 -12.84 17.77
C GLY A 11 21.60 -14.08 17.86
N PRO A 12 22.17 -15.28 17.64
CA PRO A 12 21.42 -16.54 17.57
C PRO A 12 20.65 -16.91 18.85
N SER A 13 21.18 -16.56 20.01
CA SER A 13 20.65 -16.95 21.33
C SER A 13 19.79 -15.89 22.00
N GLY A 14 19.54 -14.73 21.33
CA GLY A 14 18.87 -13.57 21.94
C GLY A 14 19.81 -12.81 22.91
N GLY A 15 19.37 -11.63 23.35
CA GLY A 15 20.10 -10.79 24.30
C GLY A 15 21.42 -10.19 23.80
N THR A 16 21.84 -10.53 22.57
CA THR A 16 23.03 -10.01 21.90
C THR A 16 22.68 -9.43 20.54
N ILE A 17 23.52 -8.50 20.07
CA ILE A 17 23.40 -7.86 18.75
C ILE A 17 24.79 -7.66 18.16
N LEU A 18 24.89 -7.58 16.86
CA LEU A 18 26.13 -7.33 16.13
C LEU A 18 26.53 -5.86 16.31
N LEU A 19 27.77 -5.66 16.78
CA LEU A 19 28.35 -4.32 16.99
C LEU A 19 29.72 -4.20 16.32
N GLY A 20 30.12 -3.00 15.98
CA GLY A 20 31.47 -2.63 15.58
C GLY A 20 32.44 -2.65 16.75
N ALA A 21 33.76 -2.54 16.46
CA ALA A 21 34.81 -2.51 17.47
C ALA A 21 34.72 -1.30 18.41
N ASP A 22 34.05 -0.24 17.98
CA ASP A 22 33.75 0.98 18.76
C ASP A 22 32.49 0.83 19.62
N GLY A 23 31.80 -0.30 19.55
CA GLY A 23 30.54 -0.57 20.23
C GLY A 23 29.30 0.06 19.56
N GLY A 24 29.45 0.67 18.39
CA GLY A 24 28.36 1.24 17.60
C GLY A 24 27.66 0.19 16.72
N LEU A 25 26.47 0.56 16.19
CA LEU A 25 25.80 -0.26 15.18
C LEU A 25 26.63 -0.32 13.91
N PRO A 26 26.72 -1.49 13.23
CA PRO A 26 27.37 -1.56 11.92
C PRO A 26 26.68 -0.63 10.91
N THR A 27 27.49 0.09 10.15
CA THR A 27 27.01 1.08 9.16
C THR A 27 27.63 0.82 7.80
N VAL A 28 26.85 1.10 6.73
CA VAL A 28 27.36 1.07 5.36
C VAL A 28 26.50 1.96 4.47
N GLN A 29 27.11 2.53 3.44
CA GLN A 29 26.40 3.23 2.38
C GLN A 29 26.23 2.32 1.17
N VAL A 30 25.01 2.24 0.63
CA VAL A 30 24.68 1.48 -0.58
C VAL A 30 23.90 2.36 -1.58
N GLU A 31 24.01 2.00 -2.86
CA GLU A 31 23.12 2.57 -3.88
C GLU A 31 21.79 1.80 -3.88
N GLY A 32 20.68 2.52 -3.76
CA GLY A 32 19.33 2.00 -3.87
C GLY A 32 18.58 2.59 -5.05
N SER A 33 17.64 1.87 -5.63
CA SER A 33 16.79 2.35 -6.73
C SER A 33 15.64 3.24 -6.21
N GLU A 34 14.99 2.80 -5.13
CA GLU A 34 13.85 3.47 -4.50
C GLU A 34 13.83 3.19 -3.00
N THR A 35 13.30 4.12 -2.20
CA THR A 35 13.19 3.94 -0.74
C THR A 35 12.31 2.77 -0.36
N GLU A 36 11.28 2.51 -1.16
CA GLU A 36 10.30 1.45 -0.92
C GLU A 36 10.84 0.07 -1.25
N ALA A 37 11.76 0.00 -2.23
CA ALA A 37 12.51 -1.20 -2.58
C ALA A 37 13.87 -1.30 -1.88
N ALA A 38 14.13 -0.49 -0.86
CA ALA A 38 15.39 -0.51 -0.09
C ALA A 38 15.74 -1.92 0.43
N VAL A 39 14.73 -2.74 0.74
CA VAL A 39 14.92 -4.11 1.19
C VAL A 39 15.70 -4.98 0.19
N ILE A 40 15.59 -4.75 -1.11
CA ILE A 40 16.31 -5.49 -2.15
C ILE A 40 17.81 -5.19 -2.05
N ALA A 41 18.17 -3.90 -1.99
CA ALA A 41 19.57 -3.46 -1.87
C ALA A 41 20.19 -3.93 -0.55
N VAL A 42 19.43 -3.83 0.56
CA VAL A 42 19.84 -4.31 1.89
C VAL A 42 20.07 -5.81 1.89
N ALA A 43 19.13 -6.59 1.39
CA ALA A 43 19.26 -8.06 1.35
C ALA A 43 20.41 -8.51 0.45
N ALA A 44 20.66 -7.83 -0.67
CA ALA A 44 21.80 -8.06 -1.53
C ALA A 44 23.12 -7.79 -0.79
N TYR A 45 23.24 -6.65 -0.11
CA TYR A 45 24.42 -6.31 0.64
C TYR A 45 24.72 -7.32 1.77
N LEU A 46 23.73 -7.69 2.58
CA LEU A 46 23.88 -8.67 3.66
C LEU A 46 24.41 -10.01 3.13
N ARG A 47 23.87 -10.48 2.00
CA ARG A 47 24.29 -11.73 1.37
C ARG A 47 25.69 -11.64 0.77
N ASP A 48 25.94 -10.62 -0.05
CA ASP A 48 27.11 -10.55 -0.93
C ASP A 48 28.36 -10.04 -0.19
N ALA A 49 28.18 -9.08 0.76
CA ALA A 49 29.30 -8.53 1.52
C ALA A 49 29.54 -9.25 2.85
N TRP A 50 28.49 -9.73 3.53
CA TRP A 50 28.61 -10.34 4.84
C TRP A 50 28.39 -11.86 4.84
N GLY A 51 27.92 -12.44 3.73
CA GLY A 51 27.52 -13.84 3.70
C GLY A 51 26.35 -14.15 4.64
N LEU A 52 25.61 -13.13 5.06
CA LEU A 52 24.51 -13.25 6.00
C LEU A 52 23.19 -13.48 5.25
N ALA A 53 22.66 -14.68 5.39
CA ALA A 53 21.37 -15.08 4.84
C ALA A 53 20.22 -14.85 5.84
N ALA A 54 20.28 -13.80 6.67
CA ALA A 54 19.20 -13.44 7.57
C ALA A 54 18.17 -12.58 6.83
N PRO A 55 16.88 -12.96 6.86
CA PRO A 55 15.82 -12.13 6.28
C PRO A 55 15.74 -10.75 6.94
N VAL A 56 15.46 -9.74 6.13
CA VAL A 56 15.18 -8.39 6.61
C VAL A 56 13.73 -8.35 7.11
N LEU A 57 13.54 -7.92 8.35
CA LEU A 57 12.23 -7.73 8.97
C LEU A 57 11.70 -6.32 8.76
N GLU A 58 12.58 -5.33 8.81
CA GLU A 58 12.21 -3.92 8.69
C GLU A 58 13.31 -3.13 8.01
N THR A 59 12.93 -2.27 7.07
CA THR A 59 13.73 -1.13 6.62
C THR A 59 12.97 0.14 6.99
N HIS A 60 13.64 1.07 7.66
CA HIS A 60 13.04 2.30 8.17
C HIS A 60 13.78 3.53 7.62
N PRO A 61 13.55 3.88 6.34
CA PRO A 61 14.17 5.03 5.71
C PRO A 61 13.51 6.33 6.15
N LYS A 62 14.30 7.39 6.34
CA LYS A 62 13.84 8.73 6.74
C LYS A 62 14.09 9.77 5.66
N TRP A 63 13.58 9.50 4.47
CA TRP A 63 13.79 10.32 3.27
C TRP A 63 13.16 11.71 3.32
N LYS A 64 12.09 11.92 4.13
CA LYS A 64 11.46 13.25 4.27
C LYS A 64 12.25 14.22 5.13
N GLU A 65 13.28 13.75 5.80
CA GLU A 65 14.04 14.50 6.81
C GLU A 65 15.46 14.84 6.34
N VAL A 66 15.78 14.56 5.06
CA VAL A 66 17.09 14.84 4.44
C VAL A 66 16.96 15.76 3.24
N GLY A 67 18.03 16.50 2.95
CA GLY A 67 18.11 17.36 1.77
C GLY A 67 18.21 16.59 0.46
N GLU A 68 17.89 17.25 -0.64
CA GLU A 68 17.99 16.65 -1.98
C GLU A 68 19.44 16.24 -2.26
N GLY A 69 19.65 14.97 -2.65
CA GLY A 69 20.95 14.41 -2.95
C GLY A 69 21.76 13.91 -1.75
N GLU A 70 21.29 14.12 -0.52
CA GLU A 70 21.91 13.54 0.67
C GLU A 70 21.58 12.06 0.84
N PRO A 71 22.50 11.27 1.43
CA PRO A 71 22.20 9.88 1.76
C PRO A 71 21.03 9.76 2.75
N ILE A 72 20.14 8.81 2.52
CA ILE A 72 18.95 8.62 3.36
C ILE A 72 19.27 7.70 4.53
N PRO A 73 19.23 8.19 5.79
CA PRO A 73 19.42 7.37 6.97
C PRO A 73 18.35 6.27 7.02
N THR A 74 18.78 5.02 7.07
CA THR A 74 17.90 3.86 7.02
C THR A 74 18.27 2.88 8.11
N LEU A 75 17.37 2.65 9.06
CA LEU A 75 17.54 1.60 10.05
C LEU A 75 17.08 0.26 9.46
N VAL A 76 17.85 -0.78 9.69
CA VAL A 76 17.59 -2.15 9.21
C VAL A 76 17.52 -3.10 10.39
N LEU A 77 16.41 -3.80 10.55
CA LEU A 77 16.26 -4.92 11.48
C LEU A 77 16.22 -6.23 10.70
N THR A 78 16.98 -7.24 11.13
CA THR A 78 16.96 -8.57 10.53
C THR A 78 16.40 -9.63 11.49
N GLU A 79 16.07 -10.80 10.95
CA GLU A 79 15.97 -12.02 11.74
C GLU A 79 17.32 -12.30 12.46
N PRO A 80 17.29 -13.04 13.58
CA PRO A 80 18.55 -13.45 14.22
C PRO A 80 19.49 -14.15 13.25
N ALA A 81 20.78 -13.83 13.36
CA ALA A 81 21.81 -14.53 12.61
C ALA A 81 21.81 -16.03 12.98
N ARG A 82 22.08 -16.90 12.01
CA ARG A 82 22.21 -18.33 12.28
C ARG A 82 23.47 -18.60 13.10
N ALA A 83 23.42 -19.60 14.00
CA ALA A 83 24.55 -19.94 14.88
C ALA A 83 25.85 -20.28 14.13
N ALA A 84 25.75 -20.81 12.92
CA ALA A 84 26.90 -21.15 12.08
C ALA A 84 27.51 -19.95 11.33
N TRP A 85 26.86 -18.79 11.32
CA TRP A 85 27.37 -17.60 10.63
C TRP A 85 28.45 -16.91 11.47
N THR A 86 29.56 -16.55 10.81
CA THR A 86 30.65 -15.82 11.43
C THR A 86 30.62 -14.35 10.99
N PRO A 87 30.58 -13.39 11.92
CA PRO A 87 30.64 -11.98 11.60
C PRO A 87 31.90 -11.61 10.78
N PRO A 88 31.78 -10.63 9.88
CA PRO A 88 32.94 -10.04 9.19
C PRO A 88 33.97 -9.47 10.18
N PRO A 89 35.25 -9.34 9.77
CA PRO A 89 36.30 -8.74 10.59
C PRO A 89 35.86 -7.34 11.12
N GLY A 90 36.11 -7.10 12.40
CA GLY A 90 35.74 -5.84 13.07
C GLY A 90 34.32 -5.79 13.62
N LEU A 91 33.50 -6.84 13.36
CA LEU A 91 32.16 -6.98 13.93
C LEU A 91 32.09 -8.16 14.90
N ALA A 92 31.38 -8.03 16.00
CA ALA A 92 31.20 -9.10 16.97
C ALA A 92 29.81 -9.01 17.65
N PHE A 93 29.27 -10.17 18.08
CA PHE A 93 28.10 -10.17 18.95
C PHE A 93 28.44 -9.72 20.36
N ALA A 94 27.73 -8.74 20.87
CA ALA A 94 27.84 -8.22 22.24
C ALA A 94 26.46 -8.08 22.88
N PRO A 95 26.36 -7.96 24.21
CA PRO A 95 25.09 -7.65 24.87
C PRO A 95 24.42 -6.43 24.27
N VAL A 96 23.09 -6.47 24.14
CA VAL A 96 22.32 -5.35 23.59
C VAL A 96 22.55 -4.07 24.43
N PRO A 97 23.12 -2.98 23.84
CA PRO A 97 23.44 -1.77 24.58
C PRO A 97 22.19 -1.03 25.03
N ALA A 98 22.33 -0.15 26.04
CA ALA A 98 21.24 0.70 26.50
C ALA A 98 20.88 1.79 25.49
N THR A 99 21.86 2.24 24.70
CA THR A 99 21.72 3.24 23.63
C THR A 99 22.40 2.74 22.36
N PRO A 100 21.95 3.19 21.18
CA PRO A 100 22.49 2.73 19.90
C PRO A 100 23.86 3.29 19.52
N GLY A 101 24.52 4.05 20.38
CA GLY A 101 25.73 4.81 20.03
C GLY A 101 25.39 6.05 19.19
N GLU A 102 26.27 6.40 18.26
CA GLU A 102 26.07 7.51 17.32
C GLU A 102 25.16 7.06 16.17
N VAL A 103 23.87 7.26 16.34
CA VAL A 103 22.85 7.01 15.32
C VAL A 103 22.18 8.34 14.95
N PRO A 104 21.97 8.63 13.65
CA PRO A 104 21.31 9.87 13.22
C PRO A 104 19.95 10.07 13.88
N TRP A 105 19.67 11.32 14.24
CA TRP A 105 18.42 11.72 14.88
C TRP A 105 17.16 11.15 14.18
N PRO A 106 17.03 11.19 12.85
CA PRO A 106 15.81 10.76 12.20
C PRO A 106 15.42 9.27 12.44
N ILE A 107 16.43 8.38 12.61
CA ILE A 107 16.20 6.95 12.84
C ILE A 107 16.42 6.54 14.30
N ARG A 108 16.97 7.42 15.13
CA ARG A 108 17.31 7.14 16.53
C ARG A 108 16.13 6.68 17.38
N PRO A 109 14.95 7.34 17.35
CA PRO A 109 13.82 6.89 18.17
C PRO A 109 13.43 5.44 17.89
N ARG A 110 13.47 5.04 16.62
CA ARG A 110 13.18 3.64 16.24
C ARG A 110 14.28 2.69 16.69
N ALA A 111 15.55 3.09 16.59
CA ALA A 111 16.66 2.28 17.09
C ALA A 111 16.58 2.07 18.61
N ASP A 112 16.27 3.12 19.39
CA ASP A 112 16.09 3.03 20.84
C ASP A 112 14.96 2.07 21.22
N GLU A 113 13.82 2.15 20.52
CA GLU A 113 12.66 1.26 20.72
C GLU A 113 13.02 -0.21 20.45
N LEU A 114 13.60 -0.51 19.28
CA LEU A 114 13.99 -1.87 18.90
C LEU A 114 15.08 -2.44 19.81
N LEU A 115 16.05 -1.65 20.23
CA LEU A 115 17.07 -2.08 21.20
C LEU A 115 16.45 -2.39 22.57
N ALA A 116 15.45 -1.61 23.01
CA ALA A 116 14.73 -1.88 24.24
C ALA A 116 13.97 -3.21 24.17
N GLU A 117 13.29 -3.49 23.06
CA GLU A 117 12.62 -4.76 22.81
C GLU A 117 13.61 -5.93 22.81
N LEU A 118 14.73 -5.79 22.09
CA LEU A 118 15.75 -6.83 21.99
C LEU A 118 16.39 -7.13 23.36
N ARG A 119 16.63 -6.10 24.18
CA ARG A 119 17.22 -6.22 25.53
C ARG A 119 16.25 -6.81 26.53
N GLY A 120 14.99 -6.35 26.51
CA GLY A 120 13.94 -6.79 27.43
C GLY A 120 13.32 -8.13 27.05
N ASN A 121 13.60 -8.64 25.86
CA ASN A 121 12.91 -9.79 25.27
C ASN A 121 11.37 -9.63 25.36
N THR A 122 10.91 -8.40 25.18
CA THR A 122 9.49 -8.04 25.20
C THR A 122 8.85 -8.38 23.85
N PRO A 123 7.58 -8.81 23.83
CA PRO A 123 6.88 -9.00 22.57
C PRO A 123 6.74 -7.66 21.84
N PRO A 124 6.77 -7.67 20.49
CA PRO A 124 6.53 -6.46 19.72
C PRO A 124 5.12 -5.90 20.00
N PRO A 125 4.91 -4.59 19.82
CA PRO A 125 3.59 -3.96 19.94
C PRO A 125 2.50 -4.66 19.12
N GLU A 126 1.25 -4.59 19.57
CA GLU A 126 0.12 -5.25 18.91
C GLU A 126 -0.03 -4.85 17.45
N LEU A 127 0.13 -3.56 17.14
CA LEU A 127 0.01 -3.02 15.77
C LEU A 127 1.27 -3.24 14.91
N ARG A 128 2.33 -3.89 15.43
CA ARG A 128 3.48 -4.27 14.62
C ARG A 128 3.04 -5.20 13.49
N PRO A 129 3.32 -4.88 12.22
CA PRO A 129 3.02 -5.75 11.08
C PRO A 129 3.53 -7.18 11.30
N ARG A 130 2.77 -8.18 10.88
CA ARG A 130 3.15 -9.60 11.07
C ARG A 130 4.50 -9.93 10.43
N TRP A 131 4.81 -9.35 9.25
CA TRP A 131 6.08 -9.55 8.54
C TRP A 131 7.29 -8.87 9.20
N MET A 132 7.07 -7.93 10.11
CA MET A 132 8.12 -7.32 10.94
C MET A 132 8.34 -8.08 12.25
N ARG A 133 7.75 -9.25 12.40
CA ARG A 133 7.90 -10.13 13.57
C ARG A 133 8.77 -11.33 13.24
N ARG A 134 9.58 -11.75 14.19
CA ARG A 134 10.48 -12.91 14.04
C ARG A 134 9.73 -14.18 13.63
N GLY A 135 10.33 -14.96 12.74
CA GLY A 135 9.82 -16.22 12.24
C GLY A 135 8.71 -16.09 11.21
N TRP A 136 8.27 -14.88 10.85
CA TRP A 136 7.25 -14.69 9.82
C TRP A 136 7.75 -15.13 8.45
N PHE A 137 8.98 -14.71 8.09
CA PHE A 137 9.56 -15.00 6.78
C PHE A 137 9.66 -16.51 6.51
N ASP A 138 10.07 -17.28 7.51
CA ASP A 138 10.20 -18.74 7.38
C ASP A 138 8.81 -19.39 7.18
N ARG A 139 7.80 -18.95 7.92
CA ARG A 139 6.42 -19.44 7.73
C ARG A 139 5.87 -19.08 6.36
N ALA A 140 5.99 -17.81 5.95
CA ALA A 140 5.51 -17.33 4.66
C ALA A 140 6.22 -18.02 3.50
N SER A 141 7.54 -18.18 3.58
CA SER A 141 8.35 -18.89 2.57
C SER A 141 8.00 -20.37 2.49
N THR A 142 7.77 -21.02 3.62
CA THR A 142 7.35 -22.44 3.67
C THR A 142 5.99 -22.60 3.03
N TRP A 143 5.02 -21.76 3.42
CA TRP A 143 3.69 -21.78 2.82
C TRP A 143 3.74 -21.51 1.31
N MET A 144 4.50 -20.50 0.87
CA MET A 144 4.65 -20.18 -0.55
C MET A 144 5.16 -21.36 -1.37
N ARG A 145 6.19 -22.10 -0.87
CA ARG A 145 6.69 -23.30 -1.54
C ARG A 145 5.63 -24.40 -1.65
N THR A 146 4.95 -24.69 -0.54
CA THR A 146 3.94 -25.75 -0.49
C THR A 146 2.76 -25.40 -1.39
N ALA A 147 2.16 -24.24 -1.21
CA ALA A 147 0.97 -23.81 -1.97
C ALA A 147 1.25 -23.68 -3.47
N SER A 148 2.44 -23.17 -3.86
CA SER A 148 2.83 -23.12 -5.27
C SER A 148 3.02 -24.51 -5.87
N SER A 149 3.63 -25.43 -5.14
CA SER A 149 3.81 -26.83 -5.58
C SER A 149 2.46 -27.53 -5.73
N ASP A 150 1.55 -27.38 -4.78
CA ASP A 150 0.21 -27.97 -4.81
C ASP A 150 -0.63 -27.45 -5.97
N ALA A 151 -0.39 -26.18 -6.38
CA ALA A 151 -1.00 -25.57 -7.55
C ALA A 151 -0.30 -25.93 -8.88
N GLY A 152 0.69 -26.83 -8.87
CA GLY A 152 1.45 -27.22 -10.06
C GLY A 152 2.44 -26.17 -10.56
N ARG A 153 2.83 -25.21 -9.70
CA ARG A 153 3.75 -24.11 -9.98
C ARG A 153 4.94 -24.13 -9.00
N PRO A 154 5.78 -25.22 -8.98
CA PRO A 154 6.87 -25.33 -8.05
C PRO A 154 7.89 -24.20 -8.22
N LEU A 155 8.41 -23.70 -7.11
CA LEU A 155 9.48 -22.71 -7.12
C LEU A 155 10.81 -23.33 -7.56
N THR A 156 11.57 -22.61 -8.38
CA THR A 156 12.94 -23.00 -8.82
C THR A 156 14.04 -22.35 -7.99
N GLY A 157 13.66 -21.45 -7.07
CA GLY A 157 14.58 -20.79 -6.13
C GLY A 157 13.90 -20.35 -4.84
N ASP A 158 14.68 -19.70 -3.98
CA ASP A 158 14.18 -19.26 -2.68
C ASP A 158 13.34 -17.98 -2.78
N PRO A 159 12.21 -17.91 -2.04
CA PRO A 159 11.50 -16.64 -1.85
C PRO A 159 12.44 -15.58 -1.25
N ARG A 160 12.33 -14.35 -1.77
CA ARG A 160 13.14 -13.21 -1.33
C ARG A 160 12.26 -12.02 -1.06
N PRO A 161 12.54 -11.21 -0.03
CA PRO A 161 11.86 -9.94 0.16
C PRO A 161 12.00 -9.06 -1.08
N PHE A 162 10.88 -8.58 -1.57
CA PHE A 162 10.81 -7.66 -2.71
C PHE A 162 10.39 -6.25 -2.25
N PHE A 163 9.48 -6.19 -1.27
CA PHE A 163 8.92 -4.96 -0.76
C PHE A 163 8.43 -5.13 0.68
N LEU A 164 8.73 -4.18 1.57
CA LEU A 164 8.28 -4.20 2.96
C LEU A 164 7.81 -2.80 3.36
N ARG A 165 6.52 -2.71 3.72
CA ARG A 165 5.90 -1.49 4.27
C ARG A 165 5.09 -1.80 5.53
N GLY A 166 4.57 -0.75 6.18
CA GLY A 166 3.66 -0.89 7.31
C GLY A 166 2.33 -1.57 6.96
N ILE A 167 1.88 -1.50 5.70
CA ILE A 167 0.57 -2.00 5.25
C ILE A 167 0.65 -3.28 4.43
N SER A 168 1.83 -3.63 3.89
CA SER A 168 2.01 -4.85 3.10
C SER A 168 3.46 -5.31 3.04
N ALA A 169 3.64 -6.59 2.74
CA ALA A 169 4.94 -7.17 2.38
C ALA A 169 4.78 -8.01 1.12
N LEU A 170 5.79 -7.95 0.24
CA LEU A 170 5.90 -8.80 -0.94
C LEU A 170 7.17 -9.64 -0.88
N LEU A 171 7.02 -10.95 -1.12
CA LEU A 171 8.12 -11.85 -1.44
C LEU A 171 8.03 -12.23 -2.91
N ARG A 172 9.17 -12.33 -3.59
CA ARG A 172 9.26 -12.81 -4.97
C ARG A 172 10.02 -14.12 -5.02
N ALA A 173 9.55 -15.08 -5.81
CA ALA A 173 10.23 -16.34 -6.04
C ALA A 173 10.18 -16.75 -7.51
N PRO A 174 11.28 -17.28 -8.09
CA PRO A 174 11.31 -17.75 -9.47
C PRO A 174 10.59 -19.09 -9.63
N THR A 175 10.03 -19.30 -10.84
CA THR A 175 9.48 -20.57 -11.32
C THR A 175 10.04 -20.91 -12.70
N ASP A 176 9.61 -22.00 -13.33
CA ASP A 176 9.91 -22.29 -14.74
C ASP A 176 9.09 -21.44 -15.72
N GLY A 177 8.12 -20.67 -15.23
CA GLY A 177 7.29 -19.70 -15.96
C GLY A 177 7.45 -18.30 -15.40
N PRO A 178 6.36 -17.48 -15.36
CA PRO A 178 6.36 -16.21 -14.65
C PRO A 178 6.73 -16.40 -13.17
N ASP A 179 7.53 -15.51 -12.62
CA ASP A 179 7.82 -15.49 -11.19
C ASP A 179 6.52 -15.37 -10.39
N LEU A 180 6.57 -15.76 -9.14
CA LEU A 180 5.44 -15.62 -8.22
C LEU A 180 5.73 -14.55 -7.18
N PHE A 181 4.68 -13.78 -6.87
CA PHE A 181 4.67 -12.86 -5.74
C PHE A 181 3.74 -13.37 -4.65
N LEU A 182 4.28 -13.52 -3.43
CA LEU A 182 3.45 -13.62 -2.23
C LEU A 182 3.24 -12.20 -1.70
N LYS A 183 1.98 -11.79 -1.57
CA LYS A 183 1.59 -10.56 -0.87
C LYS A 183 1.00 -10.92 0.49
N ALA A 184 1.47 -10.25 1.53
CA ALA A 184 0.88 -10.27 2.86
C ALA A 184 0.32 -8.88 3.17
N VAL A 185 -0.90 -8.82 3.70
CA VAL A 185 -1.59 -7.57 3.99
C VAL A 185 -1.86 -7.39 5.48
N PHE A 186 -1.99 -6.15 5.91
CA PHE A 186 -2.30 -5.87 7.31
C PHE A 186 -3.80 -6.03 7.60
N PRO A 187 -4.21 -6.15 8.89
CA PRO A 187 -5.57 -6.57 9.24
C PRO A 187 -6.71 -5.81 8.56
N PRO A 188 -6.68 -4.47 8.39
CA PRO A 188 -7.73 -3.76 7.67
C PRO A 188 -7.94 -4.17 6.20
N PHE A 189 -6.94 -4.79 5.58
CA PHE A 189 -6.98 -5.25 4.18
C PHE A 189 -7.19 -6.76 4.04
N HIS A 190 -7.59 -7.42 5.13
CA HIS A 190 -7.63 -8.88 5.25
C HIS A 190 -8.53 -9.58 4.23
N ALA A 191 -9.52 -8.88 3.66
CA ALA A 191 -10.38 -9.41 2.62
C ALA A 191 -9.70 -9.54 1.24
N GLU A 192 -8.57 -8.87 0.99
CA GLU A 192 -7.92 -8.82 -0.32
C GLU A 192 -7.63 -10.19 -0.93
N PRO A 193 -7.10 -11.20 -0.21
CA PRO A 193 -6.83 -12.51 -0.79
C PRO A 193 -8.07 -13.18 -1.38
N VAL A 194 -9.18 -13.17 -0.64
CA VAL A 194 -10.45 -13.77 -1.09
C VAL A 194 -11.06 -12.96 -2.23
N LEU A 195 -11.04 -11.64 -2.10
CA LEU A 195 -11.55 -10.71 -3.11
C LEU A 195 -10.79 -10.86 -4.43
N THR A 196 -9.45 -10.80 -4.39
CA THR A 196 -8.63 -10.90 -5.60
C THR A 196 -8.83 -12.27 -6.30
N ARG A 197 -8.93 -13.37 -5.53
CA ARG A 197 -9.22 -14.68 -6.10
C ARG A 197 -10.60 -14.71 -6.78
N LEU A 198 -11.64 -14.21 -6.13
CA LEU A 198 -12.98 -14.15 -6.71
C LEU A 198 -13.00 -13.32 -8.00
N LEU A 199 -12.31 -12.18 -8.01
CA LEU A 199 -12.21 -11.34 -9.20
C LEU A 199 -11.39 -12.02 -10.31
N ALA A 200 -10.27 -12.68 -9.99
CA ALA A 200 -9.46 -13.40 -10.97
C ALA A 200 -10.23 -14.55 -11.64
N GLU A 201 -11.07 -15.28 -10.90
CA GLU A 201 -11.93 -16.33 -11.44
C GLU A 201 -12.99 -15.79 -12.41
N ARG A 202 -13.50 -14.58 -12.17
CA ARG A 202 -14.56 -13.96 -12.99
C ARG A 202 -14.01 -13.10 -14.13
N PHE A 203 -12.87 -12.46 -13.93
CA PHE A 203 -12.26 -11.49 -14.83
C PHE A 203 -10.78 -11.81 -15.09
N PRO A 204 -10.45 -13.01 -15.61
CA PRO A 204 -9.06 -13.44 -15.79
C PRO A 204 -8.28 -12.57 -16.77
N GLU A 205 -8.98 -11.77 -17.59
CA GLU A 205 -8.36 -10.82 -18.52
C GLU A 205 -8.00 -9.46 -17.85
N THR A 206 -8.55 -9.20 -16.64
CA THR A 206 -8.45 -7.88 -15.98
C THR A 206 -7.79 -7.95 -14.61
N VAL A 207 -7.67 -9.14 -14.03
CA VAL A 207 -7.07 -9.36 -12.70
C VAL A 207 -5.97 -10.42 -12.85
N PRO A 208 -4.83 -10.30 -12.15
CA PRO A 208 -3.74 -11.26 -12.26
C PRO A 208 -4.17 -12.67 -11.85
N THR A 209 -3.51 -13.69 -12.41
CA THR A 209 -3.70 -15.08 -12.02
C THR A 209 -3.36 -15.25 -10.54
N VAL A 210 -4.34 -15.72 -9.75
CA VAL A 210 -4.14 -16.07 -8.35
C VAL A 210 -3.81 -17.55 -8.25
N VAL A 211 -2.62 -17.87 -7.73
CA VAL A 211 -2.14 -19.25 -7.57
C VAL A 211 -2.65 -19.87 -6.28
N ALA A 212 -2.62 -19.14 -5.18
CA ALA A 212 -3.11 -19.59 -3.88
C ALA A 212 -3.47 -18.42 -2.98
N VAL A 213 -4.32 -18.69 -1.98
CA VAL A 213 -4.65 -17.74 -0.90
C VAL A 213 -4.65 -18.44 0.45
N GLU A 214 -4.27 -17.70 1.50
CA GLU A 214 -4.35 -18.08 2.91
C GLU A 214 -5.09 -16.97 3.66
N PRO A 215 -6.43 -17.06 3.73
CA PRO A 215 -7.24 -15.95 4.27
C PRO A 215 -6.94 -15.62 5.73
N ASP A 216 -6.67 -16.62 6.60
CA ASP A 216 -6.41 -16.41 8.02
C ASP A 216 -5.12 -15.64 8.28
N GLU A 217 -4.14 -15.75 7.40
CA GLU A 217 -2.89 -14.99 7.46
C GLU A 217 -2.91 -13.70 6.64
N GLY A 218 -3.92 -13.50 5.78
CA GLY A 218 -4.00 -12.40 4.83
C GLY A 218 -2.95 -12.52 3.72
N TRP A 219 -2.71 -13.75 3.21
CA TRP A 219 -1.72 -14.01 2.16
C TRP A 219 -2.37 -14.41 0.85
N LEU A 220 -1.79 -13.92 -0.24
CA LEU A 220 -2.11 -14.38 -1.58
C LEU A 220 -0.83 -14.56 -2.40
N ILE A 221 -0.86 -15.54 -3.32
CA ILE A 221 0.18 -15.74 -4.33
C ILE A 221 -0.41 -15.41 -5.69
N VAL A 222 0.24 -14.49 -6.40
CA VAL A 222 -0.11 -14.09 -7.77
C VAL A 222 1.07 -14.29 -8.72
N GLU A 223 0.78 -14.46 -10.00
CA GLU A 223 1.80 -14.45 -11.05
C GLU A 223 2.33 -13.04 -11.30
N ASP A 224 3.62 -12.96 -11.64
CA ASP A 224 4.24 -11.73 -12.14
C ASP A 224 3.60 -11.34 -13.48
N ILE A 225 3.08 -10.14 -13.55
CA ILE A 225 2.44 -9.56 -14.74
C ILE A 225 3.38 -8.67 -15.55
N GLY A 226 4.66 -8.62 -15.18
CA GLY A 226 5.65 -7.74 -15.80
C GLY A 226 5.66 -6.33 -15.21
N SER A 227 6.19 -5.37 -15.97
CA SER A 227 6.47 -4.01 -15.49
C SER A 227 5.97 -2.91 -16.43
N ALA A 228 5.03 -3.20 -17.33
CA ALA A 228 4.47 -2.19 -18.24
C ALA A 228 3.24 -1.51 -17.59
N TRP A 229 3.50 -0.50 -16.79
CA TRP A 229 2.44 0.22 -16.05
C TRP A 229 1.82 1.32 -16.91
N VAL A 230 0.52 1.56 -16.71
CA VAL A 230 -0.18 2.69 -17.37
C VAL A 230 0.49 4.02 -17.03
N GLY A 231 1.03 4.18 -15.82
CA GLY A 231 1.77 5.37 -15.42
C GLY A 231 3.08 5.61 -16.17
N ASP A 232 3.70 4.55 -16.68
CA ASP A 232 5.00 4.60 -17.37
C ASP A 232 4.87 4.70 -18.92
N VAL A 233 3.64 4.67 -19.44
CA VAL A 233 3.38 4.85 -20.87
C VAL A 233 3.87 6.24 -21.33
N PRO A 234 4.47 6.37 -22.54
CA PRO A 234 4.85 7.66 -23.08
C PRO A 234 3.72 8.70 -23.02
N GLU A 235 4.06 9.95 -22.75
CA GLU A 235 3.07 11.00 -22.51
C GLU A 235 2.02 11.13 -23.63
N ALA A 236 2.43 10.96 -24.89
CA ALA A 236 1.53 11.02 -26.04
C ALA A 236 0.46 9.92 -26.04
N ASP A 237 0.76 8.75 -25.47
CA ASP A 237 -0.13 7.58 -25.47
C ASP A 237 -0.90 7.44 -24.16
N ARG A 238 -0.52 8.19 -23.13
CA ARG A 238 -1.06 8.08 -21.77
C ARG A 238 -2.56 8.40 -21.68
N PRO A 239 -3.13 9.41 -22.38
CA PRO A 239 -4.58 9.63 -22.38
C PRO A 239 -5.37 8.40 -22.84
N ALA A 240 -4.91 7.73 -23.89
CA ALA A 240 -5.57 6.52 -24.40
C ALA A 240 -5.44 5.33 -23.42
N ALA A 241 -4.29 5.17 -22.78
CA ALA A 241 -4.07 4.13 -21.77
C ALA A 241 -4.94 4.36 -20.52
N LEU A 242 -5.05 5.60 -20.04
CA LEU A 242 -5.93 5.97 -18.94
C LEU A 242 -7.41 5.73 -19.28
N ALA A 243 -7.85 6.09 -20.48
CA ALA A 243 -9.20 5.81 -20.94
C ALA A 243 -9.52 4.30 -20.97
N ARG A 244 -8.54 3.47 -21.34
CA ARG A 244 -8.67 1.99 -21.31
C ARG A 244 -8.79 1.47 -19.88
N GLY A 245 -7.98 1.98 -18.96
CA GLY A 245 -8.04 1.63 -17.54
C GLY A 245 -9.39 1.94 -16.92
N ALA A 246 -9.93 3.14 -17.16
CA ALA A 246 -11.25 3.53 -16.70
C ALA A 246 -12.35 2.57 -17.21
N ARG A 247 -12.33 2.22 -18.50
CA ARG A 247 -13.30 1.26 -19.07
C ARG A 247 -13.15 -0.14 -18.49
N ALA A 248 -11.93 -0.60 -18.23
CA ALA A 248 -11.68 -1.92 -17.65
C ALA A 248 -12.26 -2.01 -16.23
N LEU A 249 -11.99 -1.03 -15.36
CA LEU A 249 -12.55 -1.01 -14.02
C LEU A 249 -14.08 -0.91 -14.05
N VAL A 250 -14.65 0.03 -14.81
CA VAL A 250 -16.12 0.18 -14.92
C VAL A 250 -16.78 -1.08 -15.46
N GLY A 251 -16.16 -1.76 -16.44
CA GLY A 251 -16.65 -3.03 -16.96
C GLY A 251 -16.78 -4.10 -15.88
N LEU A 252 -15.74 -4.23 -15.04
CA LEU A 252 -15.74 -5.13 -13.90
C LEU A 252 -16.83 -4.72 -12.88
N GLN A 253 -16.89 -3.45 -12.51
CA GLN A 253 -17.86 -2.93 -11.54
C GLN A 253 -19.33 -3.17 -12.00
N ARG A 254 -19.62 -2.90 -13.28
CA ARG A 254 -20.95 -3.14 -13.85
C ARG A 254 -21.36 -4.61 -13.84
N ALA A 255 -20.39 -5.50 -14.06
CA ALA A 255 -20.64 -6.94 -14.01
C ALA A 255 -20.83 -7.46 -12.58
N MET A 256 -20.15 -6.85 -11.60
CA MET A 256 -20.25 -7.21 -10.18
C MET A 256 -21.49 -6.62 -9.49
N ALA A 257 -22.00 -5.47 -9.92
CA ALA A 257 -23.10 -4.76 -9.26
C ALA A 257 -24.37 -5.63 -9.07
N PRO A 258 -24.85 -6.43 -10.05
CA PRO A 258 -26.01 -7.28 -9.89
C PRO A 258 -25.73 -8.62 -9.20
N ASP A 259 -24.47 -8.93 -8.86
CA ASP A 259 -24.08 -10.25 -8.30
C ASP A 259 -24.17 -10.28 -6.78
N ASP A 260 -25.37 -10.47 -6.26
CA ASP A 260 -25.62 -10.62 -4.82
C ASP A 260 -24.86 -11.79 -4.18
N GLY A 261 -24.54 -12.82 -4.94
CA GLY A 261 -23.78 -13.98 -4.48
C GLY A 261 -22.33 -13.58 -4.20
N ALA A 262 -21.69 -12.94 -5.17
CA ALA A 262 -20.34 -12.42 -5.02
C ALA A 262 -20.27 -11.36 -3.90
N ARG A 263 -21.24 -10.44 -3.86
CA ARG A 263 -21.32 -9.43 -2.79
C ARG A 263 -21.35 -10.09 -1.41
N ARG A 264 -22.20 -11.08 -1.17
CA ARG A 264 -22.24 -11.81 0.11
C ARG A 264 -20.91 -12.49 0.41
N THR A 265 -20.33 -13.19 -0.55
CA THR A 265 -19.02 -13.85 -0.37
C THR A 265 -17.94 -12.86 0.08
N LEU A 266 -17.92 -11.67 -0.50
CA LEU A 266 -16.94 -10.64 -0.15
C LEU A 266 -17.18 -10.07 1.25
N LEU A 267 -18.44 -9.79 1.60
CA LEU A 267 -18.80 -9.29 2.94
C LEU A 267 -18.49 -10.35 4.02
N ASP A 268 -18.77 -11.62 3.76
CA ASP A 268 -18.44 -12.73 4.67
C ASP A 268 -16.91 -12.90 4.84
N ALA A 269 -16.14 -12.59 3.82
CA ALA A 269 -14.67 -12.55 3.88
C ALA A 269 -14.11 -11.29 4.57
N GLY A 270 -14.97 -10.40 5.05
CA GLY A 270 -14.59 -9.19 5.77
C GLY A 270 -14.33 -7.97 4.88
N ALA A 271 -14.72 -7.99 3.59
CA ALA A 271 -14.66 -6.79 2.75
C ALA A 271 -15.53 -5.68 3.38
N PRO A 272 -15.02 -4.45 3.52
CA PRO A 272 -15.79 -3.36 4.09
C PRO A 272 -17.04 -3.05 3.25
N HIS A 273 -18.18 -2.81 3.90
CA HIS A 273 -19.31 -2.15 3.27
C HIS A 273 -19.28 -0.66 3.65
N ARG A 274 -19.13 0.20 2.66
CA ARG A 274 -18.96 1.65 2.84
C ARG A 274 -19.97 2.42 1.99
N PRO A 275 -21.27 2.42 2.35
CA PRO A 275 -22.30 3.16 1.61
C PRO A 275 -22.06 4.67 1.71
N LEU A 276 -22.41 5.43 0.66
CA LEU A 276 -22.23 6.89 0.67
C LEU A 276 -22.97 7.57 1.81
N ALA A 277 -24.08 7.01 2.27
CA ALA A 277 -24.84 7.54 3.40
C ALA A 277 -24.00 7.70 4.68
N ASP A 278 -22.99 6.84 4.88
CA ASP A 278 -22.11 6.88 6.06
C ASP A 278 -20.90 7.82 5.88
N LEU A 279 -20.63 8.26 4.64
CA LEU A 279 -19.43 9.01 4.30
C LEU A 279 -19.34 10.36 5.03
N VAL A 280 -20.45 11.06 5.17
CA VAL A 280 -20.50 12.39 5.81
C VAL A 280 -20.04 12.32 7.26
N ALA A 281 -20.57 11.35 8.01
CA ALA A 281 -20.18 11.14 9.41
C ALA A 281 -18.72 10.66 9.53
N SER A 282 -18.29 9.79 8.62
CA SER A 282 -16.93 9.25 8.59
C SER A 282 -15.89 10.33 8.29
N VAL A 283 -16.17 11.24 7.35
CA VAL A 283 -15.31 12.40 7.05
C VAL A 283 -15.24 13.33 8.24
N ALA A 284 -16.38 13.66 8.87
CA ALA A 284 -16.40 14.52 10.04
C ALA A 284 -15.53 13.96 11.18
N ALA A 285 -15.52 12.64 11.36
CA ALA A 285 -14.65 11.97 12.32
C ALA A 285 -13.18 12.01 11.90
N ALA A 286 -12.87 11.74 10.61
CA ALA A 286 -11.51 11.67 10.10
C ALA A 286 -10.78 13.03 10.10
N ILE A 287 -11.49 14.14 9.88
CA ILE A 287 -10.93 15.50 9.91
C ILE A 287 -11.13 16.22 11.25
N GLY A 288 -11.80 15.59 12.21
CA GLY A 288 -12.00 16.12 13.56
C GLY A 288 -10.73 16.12 14.41
N PRO A 289 -10.82 16.60 15.68
CA PRO A 289 -9.65 16.69 16.56
C PRO A 289 -8.93 15.36 16.83
N ASP A 290 -9.67 14.25 16.81
CA ASP A 290 -9.15 12.89 17.02
C ASP A 290 -8.87 12.15 15.71
N GLY A 291 -9.01 12.83 14.57
CA GLY A 291 -8.80 12.25 13.24
C GLY A 291 -7.31 12.15 12.89
N PHE A 292 -6.99 11.16 12.06
CA PHE A 292 -5.64 10.92 11.53
C PHE A 292 -5.52 11.11 10.01
N GLY A 293 -6.64 11.34 9.31
CA GLY A 293 -6.67 11.44 7.85
C GLY A 293 -5.90 12.63 7.29
N VAL A 294 -5.90 13.75 8.00
CA VAL A 294 -5.26 15.03 7.62
C VAL A 294 -4.20 15.49 8.61
N GLY A 295 -3.72 14.61 9.48
CA GLY A 295 -2.73 14.91 10.50
C GLY A 295 -3.29 14.81 11.92
N ASP A 296 -2.37 14.82 12.89
CA ASP A 296 -2.74 14.73 14.30
C ASP A 296 -3.35 16.06 14.77
N GLY A 297 -4.54 15.98 15.37
CA GLY A 297 -5.28 17.14 15.86
C GLY A 297 -6.36 17.70 14.92
N GLY A 298 -6.55 17.09 13.74
CA GLY A 298 -7.59 17.49 12.78
C GLY A 298 -7.35 18.85 12.11
N ILE A 299 -8.43 19.47 11.64
CA ILE A 299 -8.37 20.79 10.99
C ILE A 299 -9.22 21.82 11.76
N GLN A 300 -9.05 23.11 11.42
CA GLN A 300 -9.82 24.18 12.05
C GLN A 300 -11.33 23.97 11.90
N PRO A 301 -12.14 24.20 12.95
CA PRO A 301 -13.56 23.87 12.96
C PRO A 301 -14.37 24.47 11.80
N GLU A 302 -14.08 25.71 11.41
CA GLU A 302 -14.74 26.38 10.29
C GLU A 302 -14.46 25.68 8.96
N ARG A 303 -13.21 25.31 8.74
CA ARG A 303 -12.76 24.56 7.56
C ARG A 303 -13.38 23.16 7.54
N ALA A 304 -13.44 22.48 8.69
CA ALA A 304 -14.07 21.17 8.82
C ALA A 304 -15.57 21.24 8.47
N ARG A 305 -16.28 22.26 8.97
CA ARG A 305 -17.71 22.46 8.68
C ARG A 305 -17.95 22.65 7.18
N ARG A 306 -17.17 23.52 6.50
CA ARG A 306 -17.26 23.74 5.04
C ARG A 306 -17.11 22.43 4.26
N VAL A 307 -16.11 21.61 4.62
CA VAL A 307 -15.85 20.31 3.98
C VAL A 307 -17.01 19.35 4.20
N VAL A 308 -17.50 19.19 5.43
CA VAL A 308 -18.59 18.26 5.77
C VAL A 308 -19.90 18.64 5.07
N GLU A 309 -20.24 19.93 5.03
CA GLU A 309 -21.42 20.45 4.32
C GLU A 309 -21.32 20.16 2.81
N ALA A 310 -20.14 20.39 2.21
CA ALA A 310 -19.92 20.13 0.80
C ALA A 310 -20.00 18.63 0.46
N VAL A 311 -19.43 17.76 1.31
CA VAL A 311 -19.54 16.30 1.14
C VAL A 311 -21.00 15.86 1.25
N GLY A 312 -21.78 16.39 2.20
CA GLY A 312 -23.20 16.07 2.32
C GLY A 312 -24.01 16.45 1.08
N ALA A 313 -23.76 17.63 0.52
CA ALA A 313 -24.40 18.06 -0.72
C ALA A 313 -23.97 17.19 -1.92
N ALA A 314 -22.69 16.83 -2.01
CA ALA A 314 -22.16 15.99 -3.08
C ALA A 314 -22.74 14.57 -3.02
N VAL A 315 -22.78 13.95 -1.84
CA VAL A 315 -23.38 12.63 -1.63
C VAL A 315 -24.83 12.61 -2.13
N ALA A 316 -25.65 13.56 -1.72
CA ALA A 316 -27.06 13.62 -2.13
C ALA A 316 -27.23 13.72 -3.67
N ARG A 317 -26.34 14.46 -4.35
CA ARG A 317 -26.40 14.60 -5.82
C ARG A 317 -25.90 13.36 -6.54
N VAL A 318 -24.84 12.72 -6.04
CA VAL A 318 -24.30 11.47 -6.62
C VAL A 318 -25.29 10.31 -6.44
N GLU A 319 -25.91 10.17 -5.25
CA GLU A 319 -26.95 9.16 -5.01
C GLU A 319 -28.17 9.35 -5.93
N ALA A 320 -28.56 10.58 -6.22
CA ALA A 320 -29.68 10.87 -7.13
C ALA A 320 -29.43 10.39 -8.56
N VAL A 321 -28.19 10.19 -9.00
CA VAL A 321 -27.86 9.61 -10.32
C VAL A 321 -28.19 8.12 -10.37
N GLY A 322 -28.14 7.42 -9.23
CA GLY A 322 -28.50 6.00 -9.14
C GLY A 322 -27.41 5.03 -9.61
N LEU A 323 -26.12 5.39 -9.50
CA LEU A 323 -25.04 4.42 -9.69
C LEU A 323 -25.21 3.26 -8.70
N PRO A 324 -25.23 1.99 -9.18
CA PRO A 324 -25.43 0.85 -8.30
C PRO A 324 -24.16 0.63 -7.43
N GLU A 325 -24.35 0.23 -6.18
CA GLU A 325 -23.21 -0.26 -5.38
C GLU A 325 -22.54 -1.47 -6.06
N SER A 326 -21.22 -1.50 -5.99
CA SER A 326 -20.42 -2.55 -6.57
C SER A 326 -19.13 -2.73 -5.77
N VAL A 327 -18.27 -3.64 -6.19
CA VAL A 327 -16.88 -3.69 -5.77
C VAL A 327 -16.19 -2.42 -6.29
N VAL A 328 -15.62 -1.64 -5.38
CA VAL A 328 -14.75 -0.50 -5.70
C VAL A 328 -13.32 -0.89 -5.41
N HIS A 329 -12.38 -0.31 -6.14
CA HIS A 329 -10.95 -0.57 -5.93
C HIS A 329 -10.43 0.15 -4.69
N GLY A 330 -10.88 1.37 -4.48
CA GLY A 330 -10.51 2.21 -3.34
C GLY A 330 -9.18 2.95 -3.48
N ASP A 331 -8.24 2.44 -4.28
CA ASP A 331 -6.95 3.08 -4.59
C ASP A 331 -6.56 2.85 -6.06
N PHE A 332 -7.50 3.09 -6.98
CA PHE A 332 -7.27 2.88 -8.41
C PHE A 332 -6.46 4.04 -9.01
N HIS A 333 -5.18 3.79 -9.25
CA HIS A 333 -4.28 4.74 -9.90
C HIS A 333 -3.42 4.06 -10.97
N SER A 334 -2.74 4.85 -11.81
CA SER A 334 -1.99 4.35 -12.97
C SER A 334 -0.82 3.41 -12.64
N GLY A 335 -0.36 3.39 -11.39
CA GLY A 335 0.62 2.42 -10.87
C GLY A 335 -0.01 1.09 -10.42
N ASN A 336 -1.35 1.00 -10.30
CA ASN A 336 -2.09 -0.23 -10.00
C ASN A 336 -2.78 -0.83 -11.23
N ALA A 337 -2.46 -0.34 -12.43
CA ALA A 337 -2.94 -0.86 -13.70
C ALA A 337 -1.76 -1.13 -14.64
N ALA A 338 -1.60 -2.38 -15.05
CA ALA A 338 -0.58 -2.82 -16.00
C ALA A 338 -1.17 -3.08 -17.38
N ILE A 339 -0.32 -3.00 -18.41
CA ILE A 339 -0.65 -3.37 -19.79
C ILE A 339 0.03 -4.72 -20.09
N VAL A 340 -0.77 -5.77 -20.21
CA VAL A 340 -0.28 -7.13 -20.47
C VAL A 340 -0.96 -7.65 -21.75
N ASP A 341 -0.19 -7.96 -22.78
CA ASP A 341 -0.72 -8.41 -24.08
C ASP A 341 -1.87 -7.54 -24.59
N ASP A 342 -1.70 -6.23 -24.52
CA ASP A 342 -2.69 -5.20 -24.88
C ASP A 342 -3.98 -5.19 -24.01
N ARG A 343 -4.00 -5.86 -22.86
CA ARG A 343 -5.08 -5.83 -21.88
C ARG A 343 -4.69 -4.98 -20.68
N ILE A 344 -5.69 -4.44 -19.98
CA ILE A 344 -5.48 -3.78 -18.69
C ILE A 344 -5.65 -4.82 -17.59
N VAL A 345 -4.60 -5.01 -16.79
CA VAL A 345 -4.62 -5.86 -15.60
C VAL A 345 -4.52 -4.98 -14.37
N ILE A 346 -5.51 -5.08 -13.48
CA ILE A 346 -5.67 -4.27 -12.28
C ILE A 346 -5.19 -5.08 -11.07
N ILE A 347 -4.29 -4.49 -10.29
CA ILE A 347 -3.69 -5.11 -9.11
C ILE A 347 -3.94 -4.26 -7.85
N ASP A 348 -3.54 -4.81 -6.70
CA ASP A 348 -3.59 -4.11 -5.40
C ASP A 348 -5.01 -3.73 -4.95
N TRP A 349 -5.83 -4.75 -4.76
CA TRP A 349 -7.21 -4.62 -4.27
C TRP A 349 -7.31 -4.45 -2.74
N SER A 350 -6.25 -3.97 -2.10
CA SER A 350 -6.15 -3.83 -0.65
C SER A 350 -7.23 -2.93 -0.06
N ASP A 351 -7.49 -1.78 -0.68
CA ASP A 351 -8.49 -0.79 -0.24
C ASP A 351 -9.91 -1.08 -0.76
N ALA A 352 -10.09 -2.23 -1.41
CA ALA A 352 -11.38 -2.56 -2.02
C ALA A 352 -12.49 -2.70 -0.98
N ALA A 353 -13.68 -2.27 -1.38
CA ALA A 353 -14.89 -2.29 -0.57
C ALA A 353 -16.12 -2.55 -1.43
N ILE A 354 -17.24 -2.82 -0.81
CA ILE A 354 -18.55 -2.66 -1.44
C ILE A 354 -19.01 -1.23 -1.19
N SER A 355 -19.10 -0.44 -2.27
CA SER A 355 -19.42 0.99 -2.19
C SER A 355 -19.98 1.51 -3.52
N ASN A 356 -20.19 2.81 -3.62
CA ASN A 356 -20.57 3.48 -4.87
C ASN A 356 -19.33 3.68 -5.76
N PRO A 357 -19.36 3.27 -7.04
CA PRO A 357 -18.23 3.39 -7.97
C PRO A 357 -17.70 4.80 -8.21
N ALA A 358 -18.47 5.83 -7.84
CA ALA A 358 -18.03 7.22 -7.93
C ALA A 358 -16.71 7.48 -7.17
N ILE A 359 -16.38 6.69 -6.17
CA ILE A 359 -15.20 6.93 -5.34
C ILE A 359 -13.87 6.68 -6.07
N ASP A 360 -13.85 5.85 -7.12
CA ASP A 360 -12.60 5.45 -7.80
C ASP A 360 -12.08 6.46 -8.83
N LEU A 361 -12.93 7.40 -9.31
CA LEU A 361 -12.49 8.34 -10.35
C LEU A 361 -11.40 9.29 -9.84
N VAL A 362 -11.49 9.76 -8.60
CA VAL A 362 -10.54 10.74 -8.06
C VAL A 362 -9.12 10.18 -7.99
N THR A 363 -8.95 8.92 -7.58
CA THR A 363 -7.64 8.26 -7.50
C THR A 363 -7.08 7.98 -8.89
N TRP A 364 -7.95 7.64 -9.85
CA TRP A 364 -7.55 7.37 -11.22
C TRP A 364 -6.94 8.60 -11.91
N ILE A 365 -7.49 9.78 -11.66
CA ILE A 365 -6.98 11.02 -12.27
C ILE A 365 -5.92 11.73 -11.42
N ALA A 366 -5.75 11.38 -10.15
CA ALA A 366 -4.88 12.10 -9.22
C ALA A 366 -3.41 12.18 -9.68
N TRP A 367 -2.91 11.14 -10.34
CA TRP A 367 -1.53 11.09 -10.82
C TRP A 367 -1.31 11.88 -12.12
N SER A 368 -2.37 12.28 -12.79
CA SER A 368 -2.29 13.14 -13.97
C SER A 368 -1.99 14.61 -13.63
N ARG A 369 -2.18 15.03 -12.38
CA ARG A 369 -1.89 16.39 -11.88
C ARG A 369 -2.48 17.47 -12.79
N ASP A 370 -1.61 18.28 -13.45
CA ASP A 370 -2.01 19.40 -14.32
C ASP A 370 -2.17 18.99 -15.79
N ARG A 371 -2.09 17.70 -16.11
CA ARG A 371 -2.19 17.20 -17.50
C ARG A 371 -3.66 17.03 -17.89
N GLN A 372 -4.28 18.13 -18.34
CA GLN A 372 -5.72 18.18 -18.60
C GLN A 372 -6.18 17.12 -19.60
N ALA A 373 -5.44 16.86 -20.68
CA ALA A 373 -5.79 15.84 -21.67
C ALA A 373 -5.88 14.42 -21.09
N GLU A 374 -5.07 14.09 -20.08
CA GLU A 374 -5.14 12.82 -19.35
C GLU A 374 -6.39 12.76 -18.48
N ILE A 375 -6.67 13.85 -17.74
CA ILE A 375 -7.84 13.98 -16.86
C ILE A 375 -9.13 13.86 -17.69
N ASP A 376 -9.22 14.59 -18.79
CA ASP A 376 -10.39 14.57 -19.68
C ASP A 376 -10.61 13.19 -20.29
N ALA A 377 -9.56 12.55 -20.83
CA ALA A 377 -9.67 11.23 -21.44
C ALA A 377 -10.10 10.15 -20.42
N ALA A 378 -9.56 10.18 -19.21
CA ALA A 378 -9.93 9.26 -18.13
C ALA A 378 -11.38 9.50 -17.68
N THR A 379 -11.75 10.75 -17.45
CA THR A 379 -13.09 11.14 -16.99
C THR A 379 -14.15 10.83 -18.03
N ASP A 380 -13.94 11.22 -19.30
CA ASP A 380 -14.89 10.93 -20.38
C ASP A 380 -15.07 9.43 -20.57
N ALA A 381 -13.99 8.65 -20.54
CA ALA A 381 -14.08 7.20 -20.66
C ALA A 381 -14.83 6.54 -19.50
N TRP A 382 -14.68 7.06 -18.27
CA TRP A 382 -15.42 6.59 -17.09
C TRP A 382 -16.92 6.92 -17.23
N LEU A 383 -17.25 8.16 -17.61
CA LEU A 383 -18.64 8.62 -17.84
C LEU A 383 -19.32 7.80 -18.94
N ASP A 384 -18.65 7.64 -20.08
CA ASP A 384 -19.18 6.89 -21.22
C ASP A 384 -19.41 5.41 -20.87
N ALA A 385 -18.52 4.83 -20.08
CA ALA A 385 -18.66 3.43 -19.64
C ALA A 385 -19.87 3.24 -18.71
N TRP A 386 -20.28 4.24 -17.92
CA TRP A 386 -21.46 4.20 -17.07
C TRP A 386 -22.75 4.62 -17.79
N SER A 387 -22.70 5.36 -18.90
CA SER A 387 -23.86 5.91 -19.61
C SER A 387 -24.90 4.88 -20.03
N GLY A 388 -24.51 3.59 -20.15
CA GLY A 388 -25.46 2.51 -20.45
C GLY A 388 -26.18 1.92 -19.22
N ALA A 389 -25.82 2.35 -18.00
CA ALA A 389 -26.40 1.87 -16.73
C ALA A 389 -27.20 2.98 -16.02
N VAL A 390 -26.82 4.23 -16.19
CA VAL A 390 -27.47 5.43 -15.62
C VAL A 390 -27.63 6.51 -16.67
N ASP A 391 -28.36 7.59 -16.37
CA ASP A 391 -28.42 8.76 -17.22
C ASP A 391 -27.05 9.44 -17.31
N GLY A 392 -26.43 9.35 -18.50
CA GLY A 392 -25.08 9.88 -18.74
C GLY A 392 -24.99 11.41 -18.66
N GLU A 393 -26.08 12.14 -19.00
CA GLU A 393 -26.10 13.59 -18.85
C GLU A 393 -26.18 14.00 -17.38
N ALA A 394 -27.04 13.32 -16.61
CA ALA A 394 -27.15 13.53 -15.18
C ALA A 394 -25.81 13.19 -14.46
N LEU A 395 -25.13 12.10 -14.86
CA LEU A 395 -23.84 11.73 -14.31
C LEU A 395 -22.76 12.77 -14.65
N ARG A 396 -22.70 13.23 -15.88
CA ARG A 396 -21.75 14.28 -16.31
C ARG A 396 -21.97 15.60 -15.57
N ALA A 397 -23.22 15.95 -15.28
CA ALA A 397 -23.57 17.16 -14.53
C ALA A 397 -23.13 17.16 -13.07
N VAL A 398 -22.73 16.02 -12.53
CA VAL A 398 -22.29 15.86 -11.13
C VAL A 398 -20.84 15.39 -10.99
N VAL A 399 -19.99 15.57 -12.04
CA VAL A 399 -18.57 15.12 -12.01
C VAL A 399 -17.80 15.74 -10.84
N ASP A 400 -17.98 17.02 -10.56
CA ASP A 400 -17.31 17.65 -9.41
C ASP A 400 -17.74 17.00 -8.09
N GLU A 401 -19.02 16.64 -7.95
CA GLU A 401 -19.53 15.91 -6.78
C GLU A 401 -18.95 14.50 -6.67
N VAL A 402 -18.78 13.80 -7.80
CA VAL A 402 -18.08 12.51 -7.88
C VAL A 402 -16.64 12.65 -7.34
N LEU A 403 -15.92 13.69 -7.75
CA LEU A 403 -14.56 13.95 -7.27
C LEU A 403 -14.51 14.33 -5.79
N ILE A 404 -15.48 15.11 -5.30
CA ILE A 404 -15.62 15.45 -3.87
C ILE A 404 -15.86 14.18 -3.04
N VAL A 405 -16.80 13.32 -3.48
CA VAL A 405 -17.11 12.05 -2.81
C VAL A 405 -15.88 11.12 -2.78
N GLY A 406 -15.17 11.00 -3.90
CA GLY A 406 -13.95 10.20 -3.96
C GLY A 406 -12.84 10.74 -3.06
N ALA A 407 -12.61 12.05 -3.04
CA ALA A 407 -11.61 12.66 -2.16
C ALA A 407 -11.98 12.49 -0.68
N ALA A 408 -13.26 12.62 -0.34
CA ALA A 408 -13.80 12.38 1.00
C ALA A 408 -13.58 10.91 1.43
N TYR A 409 -13.83 9.96 0.53
CA TYR A 409 -13.56 8.53 0.77
C TYR A 409 -12.08 8.28 1.08
N GLN A 410 -11.17 8.88 0.31
CA GLN A 410 -9.74 8.76 0.54
C GLN A 410 -9.30 9.32 1.90
N ILE A 411 -9.84 10.46 2.34
CA ILE A 411 -9.58 11.01 3.67
C ILE A 411 -9.94 9.98 4.75
N VAL A 412 -11.11 9.34 4.63
CA VAL A 412 -11.57 8.28 5.56
C VAL A 412 -10.68 7.04 5.50
N SER A 413 -10.26 6.60 4.30
CA SER A 413 -9.36 5.46 4.13
C SER A 413 -8.01 5.72 4.81
N TYR A 414 -7.38 6.88 4.58
CA TYR A 414 -6.12 7.24 5.25
C TYR A 414 -6.25 7.36 6.77
N ASP A 415 -7.37 7.84 7.30
CA ASP A 415 -7.64 7.83 8.74
C ASP A 415 -7.70 6.39 9.27
N GLY A 416 -8.43 5.50 8.59
CA GLY A 416 -8.53 4.09 8.93
C GLY A 416 -7.18 3.37 8.90
N ILE A 417 -6.37 3.60 7.87
CA ILE A 417 -5.02 3.03 7.75
C ILE A 417 -4.15 3.50 8.93
N ARG A 418 -4.05 4.82 9.16
CA ARG A 418 -3.18 5.39 10.19
C ARG A 418 -3.56 4.97 11.61
N ARG A 419 -4.85 4.79 11.91
CA ARG A 419 -5.31 4.28 13.22
C ARG A 419 -4.82 2.86 13.49
N ASN A 420 -4.68 2.05 12.46
CA ASN A 420 -4.27 0.65 12.55
C ASN A 420 -2.77 0.42 12.32
N LEU A 421 -2.00 1.47 12.01
CA LEU A 421 -0.54 1.38 11.90
C LEU A 421 0.15 1.57 13.25
N GLU A 422 1.20 0.78 13.48
CA GLU A 422 2.16 1.05 14.54
C GLU A 422 2.67 2.51 14.44
N PRO A 423 2.71 3.29 15.54
CA PRO A 423 3.13 4.68 15.49
C PRO A 423 4.44 4.92 14.73
N ALA A 424 5.40 4.01 14.89
CA ALA A 424 6.71 4.09 14.22
C ALA A 424 6.63 4.00 12.69
N THR A 425 5.58 3.38 12.12
CA THR A 425 5.42 3.20 10.66
C THR A 425 4.44 4.19 10.02
N ARG A 426 3.75 5.02 10.81
CA ARG A 426 2.75 5.99 10.31
C ARG A 426 3.32 7.00 9.33
N TYR A 427 4.62 7.30 9.40
CA TYR A 427 5.28 8.24 8.49
C TYR A 427 5.12 7.85 7.01
N THR A 428 4.94 6.57 6.71
CA THR A 428 4.73 6.07 5.33
C THR A 428 3.42 6.55 4.72
N MET A 429 2.43 6.90 5.56
CA MET A 429 1.10 7.39 5.16
C MET A 429 0.93 8.89 5.39
N THR A 430 1.98 9.61 5.76
CA THR A 430 1.90 11.07 6.03
C THR A 430 1.68 11.84 4.74
N GLY A 431 0.67 12.71 4.75
CA GLY A 431 0.34 13.62 3.64
C GLY A 431 -0.74 13.09 2.68
N GLY A 432 -1.12 11.80 2.74
CA GLY A 432 -2.15 11.27 1.86
C GLY A 432 -3.54 11.89 2.14
N GLY A 433 -3.96 11.91 3.39
CA GLY A 433 -5.22 12.59 3.78
C GLY A 433 -5.21 14.09 3.47
N ASP A 434 -4.07 14.78 3.72
CA ASP A 434 -3.90 16.19 3.37
C ASP A 434 -3.97 16.45 1.86
N HIS A 435 -3.45 15.54 1.05
CA HIS A 435 -3.52 15.65 -0.40
C HIS A 435 -4.97 15.65 -0.87
N PHE A 436 -5.77 14.69 -0.42
CA PHE A 436 -7.18 14.60 -0.83
C PHE A 436 -8.06 15.71 -0.22
N LEU A 437 -7.72 16.18 0.98
CA LEU A 437 -8.39 17.38 1.52
C LEU A 437 -8.13 18.60 0.64
N LYS A 438 -6.90 18.85 0.23
CA LYS A 438 -6.55 19.95 -0.70
C LYS A 438 -7.22 19.80 -2.06
N THR A 439 -7.31 18.56 -2.57
CA THR A 439 -8.02 18.26 -3.81
C THR A 439 -9.50 18.65 -3.71
N LEU A 440 -10.17 18.24 -2.62
CA LEU A 440 -11.57 18.59 -2.36
C LEU A 440 -11.75 20.10 -2.26
N GLU A 441 -10.93 20.79 -1.49
CA GLU A 441 -11.00 22.25 -1.33
C GLU A 441 -10.76 22.98 -2.65
N ALA A 442 -9.82 22.53 -3.48
CA ALA A 442 -9.57 23.13 -4.78
C ALA A 442 -10.80 23.03 -5.72
N ILE A 443 -11.60 21.96 -5.60
CA ILE A 443 -12.86 21.83 -6.33
C ILE A 443 -13.86 22.87 -5.81
N LEU A 444 -14.00 23.04 -4.50
CA LEU A 444 -14.89 24.01 -3.90
C LEU A 444 -14.53 25.44 -4.29
N ASP A 445 -13.25 25.78 -4.22
CA ASP A 445 -12.77 27.14 -4.56
C ASP A 445 -13.02 27.47 -6.04
N ARG A 446 -12.82 26.51 -6.97
CA ARG A 446 -13.16 26.70 -8.39
C ARG A 446 -14.65 26.96 -8.61
N ARG A 447 -15.51 26.25 -7.88
CA ARG A 447 -16.98 26.43 -7.98
C ARG A 447 -17.43 27.79 -7.45
N GLU A 448 -16.87 28.24 -6.34
CA GLU A 448 -17.17 29.57 -5.78
C GLU A 448 -16.69 30.69 -6.72
N ALA A 449 -15.57 30.52 -7.40
CA ALA A 449 -15.05 31.49 -8.36
C ALA A 449 -15.86 31.56 -9.67
N ALA A 450 -16.64 30.53 -9.98
CA ALA A 450 -17.51 30.46 -11.19
C ALA A 450 -18.90 31.05 -11.01
N VAL A 451 -19.31 31.42 -9.76
CA VAL A 451 -20.56 32.03 -9.39
C VAL A 451 -20.40 33.55 -9.28
#